data_5eeef6368d1b428ec68eb3e38fe7f155
#
_entry.id   5eeef6368d1b428ec68eb3e38fe7f155
#
_cell.length_a   1.000
_cell.length_b   1.000
_cell.length_c   1.000
_cell.angle_alpha   90.00
_cell.angle_beta   90.00
_cell.angle_gamma   90.00
#
_symmetry.space_group_name_H-M   'P 1'
#
loop_
_entity.id
_entity.type
_entity.pdbx_description
1 polymer ?
#
loop_
_entity_poly.entity_id
_entity_poly.type
_entity_poly.pdbx_seq_one_letter_code
_entity_poly.pdbx_strand_id
1 'polypeptide(L)'
;EIEVGSIEELHYYEFSNALREGDVLALAKIDREDLQEEYPILIHLATPVLLTMMDRMMGGEGEPDDSLDPDYKLTDLELNLYADIITDMMAFLGRSWENYITLNFSYVRTETNPTLVQLIGYDDTVVIVGLDIRFPNSSGRLSMCLPGEMLTNIFTEISKQTGHRSTGEDKSEEIFDSLRDSDLEIIAELARTKIQLS
;
A
#
# COMPACT_ATOMS: atom_id res chain seq x y z
N GLU A 1 -6.62 12.91 -6.47
CA GLU A 1 -5.17 13.09 -6.46
C GLU A 1 -4.56 12.15 -5.42
N ILE A 2 -3.44 11.51 -5.75
CA ILE A 2 -2.70 10.63 -4.84
C ILE A 2 -1.26 11.09 -4.84
N GLU A 3 -0.71 11.33 -3.66
CA GLU A 3 0.66 11.78 -3.46
C GLU A 3 1.35 10.92 -2.41
N VAL A 4 2.66 10.71 -2.55
CA VAL A 4 3.46 10.10 -1.48
C VAL A 4 3.62 11.13 -0.36
N GLY A 5 2.98 10.88 0.77
CA GLY A 5 3.00 11.78 1.92
C GLY A 5 4.21 11.56 2.81
N SER A 6 4.57 10.31 3.10
CA SER A 6 5.72 9.97 3.94
C SER A 6 6.24 8.56 3.67
N ILE A 7 7.53 8.37 3.91
CA ILE A 7 8.16 7.06 4.01
C ILE A 7 8.96 7.08 5.31
N GLU A 8 8.62 6.19 6.23
CA GLU A 8 9.18 6.17 7.58
C GLU A 8 9.62 4.75 7.93
N GLU A 9 10.82 4.63 8.47
CA GLU A 9 11.31 3.39 9.05
C GLU A 9 11.11 3.43 10.57
N LEU A 10 10.45 2.39 11.11
CA LEU A 10 10.14 2.31 12.53
C LEU A 10 9.97 0.83 12.95
N HIS A 11 9.78 0.59 14.24
CA HIS A 11 9.44 -0.74 14.72
C HIS A 11 7.95 -1.03 14.57
N TYR A 12 7.59 -2.28 14.30
CA TYR A 12 6.19 -2.68 14.10
C TYR A 12 5.28 -2.25 15.25
N TYR A 13 5.76 -2.28 16.51
CA TYR A 13 4.97 -1.86 17.67
C TYR A 13 4.53 -0.38 17.57
N GLU A 14 5.32 0.49 16.95
CA GLU A 14 4.98 1.91 16.79
C GLU A 14 3.82 2.07 15.82
N PHE A 15 3.85 1.34 14.70
CA PHE A 15 2.74 1.29 13.75
C PHE A 15 1.49 0.70 14.40
N SER A 16 1.60 -0.46 15.06
CA SER A 16 0.48 -1.15 15.70
C SER A 16 -0.20 -0.29 16.78
N ASN A 17 0.60 0.44 17.59
CA ASN A 17 0.09 1.30 18.65
C ASN A 17 -0.56 2.60 18.11
N ALA A 18 -0.25 3.00 16.89
CA ALA A 18 -0.88 4.16 16.24
C ALA A 18 -2.29 3.86 15.70
N LEU A 19 -2.64 2.59 15.52
CA LEU A 19 -3.95 2.15 15.08
C LEU A 19 -4.97 2.27 16.21
N ARG A 20 -6.20 2.61 15.85
CA ARG A 20 -7.32 2.76 16.79
C ARG A 20 -8.14 1.48 16.86
N GLU A 21 -8.85 1.30 17.98
CA GLU A 21 -9.91 0.30 18.06
C GLU A 21 -11.01 0.69 17.06
N GLY A 22 -11.30 -0.21 16.12
CA GLY A 22 -12.24 0.06 15.03
C GLY A 22 -11.59 0.35 13.68
N ASP A 23 -10.28 0.61 13.62
CA ASP A 23 -9.57 0.66 12.35
C ASP A 23 -9.61 -0.71 11.67
N VAL A 24 -9.74 -0.69 10.35
CA VAL A 24 -9.79 -1.90 9.53
C VAL A 24 -8.49 -2.03 8.76
N LEU A 25 -7.86 -3.19 8.89
CA LEU A 25 -6.65 -3.54 8.18
C LEU A 25 -6.93 -4.56 7.08
N ALA A 26 -6.41 -4.33 5.89
CA ALA A 26 -6.25 -5.39 4.92
C ALA A 26 -4.90 -6.07 5.13
N LEU A 27 -4.95 -7.40 5.23
CA LEU A 27 -3.79 -8.25 5.22
C LEU A 27 -3.58 -8.72 3.79
N ALA A 28 -2.41 -8.46 3.27
CA ALA A 28 -1.98 -8.93 1.96
C ALA A 28 -0.62 -9.60 2.09
N LYS A 29 -0.15 -10.20 1.02
CA LYS A 29 1.17 -10.81 0.97
C LYS A 29 1.86 -10.52 -0.35
N ILE A 30 3.17 -10.58 -0.30
CA ILE A 30 4.04 -10.55 -1.46
C ILE A 30 4.71 -11.92 -1.55
N ASP A 31 4.56 -12.57 -2.71
CA ASP A 31 5.19 -13.84 -3.00
C ASP A 31 6.26 -13.66 -4.08
N ARG A 32 7.35 -14.40 -3.93
CA ARG A 32 8.32 -14.64 -4.98
C ARG A 32 8.35 -16.14 -5.28
N GLU A 33 7.91 -16.52 -6.48
CA GLU A 33 7.84 -17.93 -6.87
C GLU A 33 9.22 -18.62 -6.88
N ASP A 34 10.28 -17.87 -7.19
CA ASP A 34 11.64 -18.38 -7.31
C ASP A 34 12.32 -18.68 -5.96
N LEU A 35 11.86 -18.05 -4.86
CA LEU A 35 12.46 -18.20 -3.52
C LEU A 35 11.60 -18.95 -2.53
N GLN A 36 10.34 -19.23 -2.84
CA GLN A 36 9.34 -19.76 -1.89
C GLN A 36 9.22 -18.91 -0.61
N GLU A 37 9.46 -17.61 -0.73
CA GLU A 37 9.36 -16.65 0.36
C GLU A 37 8.04 -15.89 0.25
N GLU A 38 7.33 -15.80 1.37
CA GLU A 38 6.10 -15.02 1.50
C GLU A 38 6.31 -13.95 2.58
N TYR A 39 5.99 -12.71 2.26
CA TYR A 39 6.08 -11.60 3.20
C TYR A 39 4.69 -10.99 3.43
N PRO A 40 4.25 -10.89 4.69
CA PRO A 40 3.01 -10.20 5.00
C PRO A 40 3.17 -8.70 4.82
N ILE A 41 2.14 -8.07 4.29
CA ILE A 41 2.00 -6.62 4.27
C ILE A 41 0.67 -6.21 4.87
N LEU A 42 0.64 -5.08 5.56
CA LEU A 42 -0.57 -4.56 6.17
C LEU A 42 -0.93 -3.24 5.51
N ILE A 43 -2.20 -3.06 5.23
CA ILE A 43 -2.71 -1.87 4.57
C ILE A 43 -3.82 -1.29 5.43
N HIS A 44 -3.65 -0.04 5.84
CA HIS A 44 -4.64 0.74 6.54
C HIS A 44 -5.12 1.87 5.63
N LEU A 45 -6.42 1.95 5.40
CA LEU A 45 -7.06 3.05 4.68
C LEU A 45 -8.02 3.77 5.62
N ALA A 46 -7.86 5.06 5.76
CA ALA A 46 -8.70 5.88 6.62
C ALA A 46 -10.20 5.74 6.23
N THR A 47 -11.05 5.41 7.19
CA THR A 47 -12.48 5.11 6.98
C THR A 47 -13.21 6.18 6.17
N PRO A 48 -13.04 7.51 6.41
CA PRO A 48 -13.74 8.52 5.61
C PRO A 48 -13.39 8.45 4.12
N VAL A 49 -12.12 8.21 3.78
CA VAL A 49 -11.68 8.05 2.39
C VAL A 49 -12.23 6.78 1.78
N LEU A 50 -12.21 5.69 2.54
CA LEU A 50 -12.79 4.42 2.11
C LEU A 50 -14.27 4.56 1.75
N LEU A 51 -15.07 5.18 2.62
CA LEU A 51 -16.50 5.40 2.36
C LEU A 51 -16.72 6.32 1.16
N THR A 52 -15.92 7.37 1.00
CA THR A 52 -15.94 8.23 -0.19
C THR A 52 -15.66 7.44 -1.47
N MET A 53 -14.67 6.54 -1.44
CA MET A 53 -14.35 5.67 -2.58
C MET A 53 -15.53 4.75 -2.92
N MET A 54 -16.11 4.12 -1.91
CA MET A 54 -17.26 3.22 -2.07
C MET A 54 -18.48 3.94 -2.65
N ASP A 55 -18.79 5.13 -2.14
CA ASP A 55 -19.90 5.95 -2.67
C ASP A 55 -19.69 6.26 -4.16
N ARG A 56 -18.48 6.65 -4.54
CA ARG A 56 -18.15 6.91 -5.95
C ARG A 56 -18.20 5.66 -6.81
N MET A 57 -17.79 4.51 -6.31
CA MET A 57 -17.91 3.23 -7.03
C MET A 57 -19.36 2.84 -7.28
N MET A 58 -20.25 3.21 -6.36
CA MET A 58 -21.69 2.99 -6.50
C MET A 58 -22.40 4.08 -7.34
N GLY A 59 -21.67 5.07 -7.84
CA GLY A 59 -22.18 6.15 -8.69
C GLY A 59 -22.62 7.41 -7.94
N GLY A 60 -22.29 7.52 -6.66
CA GLY A 60 -22.48 8.72 -5.87
C GLY A 60 -21.46 9.82 -6.15
N GLU A 61 -21.65 10.99 -5.56
CA GLU A 61 -20.78 12.16 -5.74
C GLU A 61 -19.52 12.12 -4.84
N GLY A 62 -19.46 11.19 -3.88
CA GLY A 62 -18.35 11.05 -2.93
C GLY A 62 -18.32 12.19 -1.92
N GLU A 63 -19.47 12.62 -1.48
CA GLU A 63 -19.55 13.62 -0.43
C GLU A 63 -19.18 12.99 0.93
N PRO A 64 -18.36 13.68 1.75
CA PRO A 64 -18.03 13.20 3.07
C PRO A 64 -19.27 13.23 3.98
N ASP A 65 -19.42 12.22 4.81
CA ASP A 65 -20.41 12.23 5.87
C ASP A 65 -19.80 12.86 7.12
N ASP A 66 -20.07 14.16 7.32
CA ASP A 66 -19.60 14.92 8.49
C ASP A 66 -20.23 14.42 9.81
N SER A 67 -21.26 13.57 9.72
CA SER A 67 -21.95 12.97 10.87
C SER A 67 -21.43 11.57 11.23
N LEU A 68 -20.39 11.09 10.54
CA LEU A 68 -19.85 9.75 10.76
C LEU A 68 -19.39 9.59 12.23
N ASP A 69 -19.93 8.55 12.87
CA ASP A 69 -19.53 8.18 14.22
C ASP A 69 -18.03 7.82 14.24
N PRO A 70 -17.22 8.39 15.16
CA PRO A 70 -15.82 7.99 15.31
C PRO A 70 -15.60 6.47 15.53
N ASP A 71 -16.62 5.80 16.10
CA ASP A 71 -16.62 4.35 16.35
C ASP A 71 -17.38 3.56 15.26
N TYR A 72 -17.56 4.17 14.08
CA TYR A 72 -18.25 3.54 12.96
C TYR A 72 -17.60 2.22 12.57
N LYS A 73 -18.40 1.17 12.51
CA LYS A 73 -17.96 -0.16 12.07
C LYS A 73 -18.50 -0.44 10.68
N LEU A 74 -17.60 -0.84 9.80
CA LEU A 74 -17.97 -1.23 8.45
C LEU A 74 -18.95 -2.42 8.48
N THR A 75 -19.97 -2.33 7.65
CA THR A 75 -20.90 -3.43 7.41
C THR A 75 -20.26 -4.54 6.58
N ASP A 76 -20.86 -5.72 6.54
CA ASP A 76 -20.36 -6.84 5.73
C ASP A 76 -20.25 -6.48 4.23
N LEU A 77 -21.17 -5.64 3.72
CA LEU A 77 -21.10 -5.15 2.35
C LEU A 77 -19.89 -4.25 2.13
N GLU A 78 -19.65 -3.32 3.04
CA GLU A 78 -18.50 -2.41 2.96
C GLU A 78 -17.18 -3.15 3.13
N LEU A 79 -17.11 -4.17 3.98
CA LEU A 79 -15.94 -5.04 4.11
C LEU A 79 -15.64 -5.80 2.81
N ASN A 80 -16.66 -6.26 2.10
CA ASN A 80 -16.47 -6.89 0.80
C ASN A 80 -15.99 -5.88 -0.26
N LEU A 81 -16.56 -4.68 -0.32
CA LEU A 81 -16.09 -3.61 -1.22
C LEU A 81 -14.66 -3.18 -0.88
N TYR A 82 -14.31 -3.14 0.40
CA TYR A 82 -12.93 -2.90 0.83
C TYR A 82 -11.97 -3.97 0.30
N ALA A 83 -12.35 -5.24 0.42
CA ALA A 83 -11.56 -6.35 -0.10
C ALA A 83 -11.35 -6.26 -1.62
N ASP A 84 -12.37 -5.85 -2.37
CA ASP A 84 -12.28 -5.65 -3.83
C ASP A 84 -11.32 -4.50 -4.16
N ILE A 85 -11.43 -3.35 -3.47
CA ILE A 85 -10.51 -2.22 -3.65
C ILE A 85 -9.05 -2.64 -3.40
N ILE A 86 -8.80 -3.35 -2.31
CA ILE A 86 -7.44 -3.81 -1.98
C ILE A 86 -6.96 -4.85 -2.99
N THR A 87 -7.82 -5.75 -3.45
CA THR A 87 -7.46 -6.75 -4.47
C THR A 87 -7.03 -6.08 -5.78
N ASP A 88 -7.76 -5.08 -6.24
CA ASP A 88 -7.40 -4.31 -7.42
C ASP A 88 -6.07 -3.56 -7.22
N MET A 89 -5.89 -2.96 -6.04
CA MET A 89 -4.64 -2.28 -5.69
C MET A 89 -3.44 -3.24 -5.72
N MET A 90 -3.58 -4.47 -5.20
CA MET A 90 -2.53 -5.49 -5.27
C MET A 90 -2.17 -5.84 -6.71
N ALA A 91 -3.16 -5.98 -7.58
CA ALA A 91 -2.92 -6.24 -9.00
C ALA A 91 -2.18 -5.07 -9.70
N PHE A 92 -2.45 -3.82 -9.32
CA PHE A 92 -1.72 -2.66 -9.84
C PHE A 92 -0.27 -2.63 -9.33
N LEU A 93 -0.05 -2.92 -8.05
CA LEU A 93 1.29 -2.99 -7.47
C LEU A 93 2.14 -4.05 -8.18
N GLY A 94 1.62 -5.26 -8.37
CA GLY A 94 2.32 -6.32 -9.10
C GLY A 94 2.80 -5.86 -10.49
N ARG A 95 1.89 -5.26 -11.27
CA ARG A 95 2.24 -4.71 -12.60
C ARG A 95 3.28 -3.61 -12.56
N SER A 96 3.26 -2.77 -11.52
CA SER A 96 4.21 -1.66 -11.38
C SER A 96 5.64 -2.16 -11.14
N TRP A 97 5.80 -3.32 -10.52
CA TRP A 97 7.10 -3.93 -10.23
C TRP A 97 7.66 -4.79 -11.37
N GLU A 98 6.84 -5.22 -12.35
CA GLU A 98 7.24 -6.14 -13.43
C GLU A 98 8.49 -5.70 -14.21
N ASN A 99 8.72 -4.39 -14.32
CA ASN A 99 9.90 -3.86 -15.03
C ASN A 99 11.21 -4.03 -14.24
N TYR A 100 11.14 -4.29 -12.94
CA TYR A 100 12.29 -4.41 -12.04
C TYR A 100 12.46 -5.83 -11.53
N ILE A 101 11.38 -6.43 -11.07
CA ILE A 101 11.35 -7.76 -10.49
C ILE A 101 9.92 -8.30 -10.52
N THR A 102 9.75 -9.59 -10.74
CA THR A 102 8.42 -10.21 -10.69
C THR A 102 8.04 -10.51 -9.24
N LEU A 103 7.03 -9.79 -8.75
CA LEU A 103 6.45 -9.96 -7.43
C LEU A 103 4.95 -10.21 -7.57
N ASN A 104 4.44 -11.21 -6.88
CA ASN A 104 3.02 -11.48 -6.80
C ASN A 104 2.45 -10.85 -5.53
N PHE A 105 1.60 -9.87 -5.70
CA PHE A 105 0.87 -9.24 -4.60
C PHE A 105 -0.53 -9.84 -4.54
N SER A 106 -0.94 -10.31 -3.38
CA SER A 106 -2.27 -10.88 -3.21
C SER A 106 -2.91 -10.45 -1.89
N TYR A 107 -4.20 -10.11 -1.95
CA TYR A 107 -5.02 -9.90 -0.78
C TYR A 107 -5.28 -11.24 -0.08
N VAL A 108 -5.22 -11.24 1.26
CA VAL A 108 -5.44 -12.43 2.07
C VAL A 108 -6.78 -12.36 2.82
N ARG A 109 -6.96 -11.33 3.61
CA ARG A 109 -8.19 -11.09 4.38
C ARG A 109 -8.23 -9.67 4.94
N THR A 110 -9.40 -9.26 5.38
CA THR A 110 -9.61 -8.06 6.20
C THR A 110 -9.66 -8.43 7.68
N GLU A 111 -9.05 -7.59 8.51
CA GLU A 111 -9.07 -7.72 9.96
C GLU A 111 -9.68 -6.44 10.57
N THR A 112 -10.74 -6.61 11.35
CA THR A 112 -11.47 -5.52 12.01
C THR A 112 -10.97 -5.24 13.44
N ASN A 113 -10.03 -6.03 13.90
CA ASN A 113 -9.35 -5.82 15.18
C ASN A 113 -7.83 -5.82 14.98
N PRO A 114 -7.21 -4.64 14.81
CA PRO A 114 -5.77 -4.51 14.58
C PRO A 114 -4.90 -5.21 15.61
N THR A 115 -5.36 -5.30 16.85
CA THR A 115 -4.58 -5.91 17.95
C THR A 115 -4.41 -7.43 17.80
N LEU A 116 -5.23 -8.07 16.96
CA LEU A 116 -5.13 -9.51 16.68
C LEU A 116 -4.13 -9.84 15.58
N VAL A 117 -3.58 -8.83 14.89
CA VAL A 117 -2.62 -9.03 13.81
C VAL A 117 -1.23 -9.27 14.40
N GLN A 118 -0.75 -10.52 14.28
CA GLN A 118 0.56 -10.96 14.76
C GLN A 118 1.36 -11.62 13.63
N LEU A 119 1.41 -10.97 12.47
CA LEU A 119 2.12 -11.49 11.30
C LEU A 119 3.56 -10.98 11.20
N ILE A 120 3.87 -9.88 11.89
CA ILE A 120 5.18 -9.25 11.94
C ILE A 120 5.61 -9.23 13.41
N GLY A 121 6.88 -9.49 13.68
CA GLY A 121 7.42 -9.47 15.03
C GLY A 121 7.31 -8.07 15.64
N TYR A 122 7.02 -8.00 16.94
CA TYR A 122 6.74 -6.73 17.61
C TYR A 122 7.89 -5.72 17.51
N ASP A 123 9.13 -6.22 17.59
CA ASP A 123 10.36 -5.43 17.49
C ASP A 123 10.96 -5.40 16.07
N ASP A 124 10.29 -6.03 15.10
CA ASP A 124 10.80 -6.04 13.72
C ASP A 124 10.74 -4.65 13.11
N THR A 125 11.76 -4.33 12.32
CA THR A 125 11.82 -3.09 11.55
C THR A 125 10.84 -3.17 10.38
N VAL A 126 10.01 -2.15 10.25
CA VAL A 126 9.07 -1.99 9.15
C VAL A 126 9.24 -0.63 8.49
N VAL A 127 8.88 -0.56 7.22
CA VAL A 127 8.79 0.69 6.48
C VAL A 127 7.31 1.00 6.24
N ILE A 128 6.90 2.17 6.67
CA ILE A 128 5.54 2.68 6.45
C ILE A 128 5.55 3.63 5.27
N VAL A 129 4.83 3.26 4.22
CA VAL A 129 4.59 4.13 3.07
C VAL A 129 3.22 4.75 3.21
N GLY A 130 3.18 6.06 3.46
CA GLY A 130 1.97 6.84 3.57
C GLY A 130 1.62 7.52 2.24
N LEU A 131 0.44 7.24 1.71
CA LEU A 131 -0.12 7.89 0.53
C LEU A 131 -1.25 8.82 0.95
N ASP A 132 -1.14 10.09 0.64
CA ASP A 132 -2.20 11.06 0.86
C ASP A 132 -3.16 11.03 -0.33
N ILE A 133 -4.41 10.71 -0.06
CA ILE A 133 -5.48 10.60 -1.07
C ILE A 133 -6.41 11.80 -0.90
N ARG A 134 -6.65 12.53 -1.99
CA ARG A 134 -7.53 13.71 -2.00
C ARG A 134 -8.62 13.55 -3.05
N PHE A 135 -9.85 13.68 -2.60
CA PHE A 135 -11.05 13.89 -3.41
C PHE A 135 -11.44 15.37 -3.33
N PRO A 136 -12.36 15.87 -4.18
CA PRO A 136 -12.79 17.27 -4.10
C PRO A 136 -13.30 17.69 -2.71
N ASN A 137 -13.99 16.79 -2.02
CA ASN A 137 -14.66 17.06 -0.74
C ASN A 137 -14.16 16.19 0.42
N SER A 138 -13.19 15.30 0.19
CA SER A 138 -12.68 14.38 1.19
C SER A 138 -11.19 14.15 1.01
N SER A 139 -10.48 13.93 2.10
CA SER A 139 -9.07 13.56 2.06
C SER A 139 -8.73 12.62 3.19
N GLY A 140 -7.69 11.84 3.02
CA GLY A 140 -7.17 10.97 4.05
C GLY A 140 -5.95 10.23 3.56
N ARG A 141 -5.51 9.28 4.38
CA ARG A 141 -4.27 8.54 4.15
C ARG A 141 -4.52 7.06 3.98
N LEU A 142 -3.79 6.47 3.05
CA LEU A 142 -3.54 5.05 2.98
C LEU A 142 -2.11 4.81 3.50
N SER A 143 -1.95 3.88 4.42
CA SER A 143 -0.65 3.49 4.94
C SER A 143 -0.38 2.02 4.64
N MET A 144 0.77 1.73 4.03
CA MET A 144 1.24 0.38 3.81
C MET A 144 2.42 0.10 4.75
N CYS A 145 2.30 -0.95 5.56
CA CYS A 145 3.35 -1.44 6.44
C CYS A 145 4.05 -2.61 5.76
N LEU A 146 5.32 -2.45 5.48
CA LEU A 146 6.16 -3.38 4.74
C LEU A 146 7.31 -3.86 5.65
N PRO A 147 7.54 -5.18 5.80
CA PRO A 147 8.71 -5.66 6.55
C PRO A 147 10.03 -5.17 5.94
N GLY A 148 10.92 -4.62 6.77
CA GLY A 148 12.21 -4.11 6.32
C GLY A 148 13.10 -5.20 5.71
N GLU A 149 13.08 -6.41 6.26
CA GLU A 149 13.77 -7.57 5.70
C GLU A 149 13.34 -7.87 4.26
N MET A 150 12.02 -7.84 3.99
CA MET A 150 11.49 -8.01 2.64
C MET A 150 12.08 -6.99 1.66
N LEU A 151 12.06 -5.72 2.02
CA LEU A 151 12.60 -4.65 1.17
C LEU A 151 14.08 -4.85 0.91
N THR A 152 14.85 -5.19 1.93
CA THR A 152 16.28 -5.48 1.82
C THR A 152 16.54 -6.63 0.83
N ASN A 153 15.78 -7.71 0.92
CA ASN A 153 15.91 -8.87 0.04
C ASN A 153 15.54 -8.51 -1.41
N ILE A 154 14.44 -7.78 -1.62
CA ILE A 154 14.00 -7.33 -2.95
C ILE A 154 15.06 -6.40 -3.58
N PHE A 155 15.53 -5.39 -2.86
CA PHE A 155 16.53 -4.45 -3.41
C PHE A 155 17.88 -5.10 -3.66
N THR A 156 18.28 -6.06 -2.82
CA THR A 156 19.50 -6.84 -3.05
C THR A 156 19.40 -7.63 -4.36
N GLU A 157 18.23 -8.21 -4.64
CA GLU A 157 18.04 -8.98 -5.87
C GLU A 157 18.01 -8.09 -7.12
N ILE A 158 17.31 -6.95 -7.05
CA ILE A 158 17.31 -5.95 -8.13
C ILE A 158 18.76 -5.51 -8.43
N SER A 159 19.55 -5.26 -7.38
CA SER A 159 20.95 -4.85 -7.52
C SER A 159 21.81 -5.93 -8.17
N LYS A 160 21.60 -7.21 -7.86
CA LYS A 160 22.30 -8.32 -8.53
C LYS A 160 21.95 -8.42 -10.00
N GLN A 161 20.68 -8.25 -10.36
CA GLN A 161 20.24 -8.28 -11.76
C GLN A 161 20.77 -7.09 -12.56
N THR A 162 20.86 -5.92 -11.94
CA THR A 162 21.41 -4.70 -12.54
C THR A 162 22.93 -4.73 -12.56
N GLY A 163 23.57 -5.33 -11.54
CA GLY A 163 25.02 -5.38 -11.35
C GLY A 163 25.77 -6.32 -12.30
N HIS A 164 25.11 -7.11 -13.12
CA HIS A 164 25.75 -7.79 -14.26
C HIS A 164 26.23 -6.82 -15.33
N ARG A 165 26.05 -5.51 -15.13
CA ARG A 165 26.56 -4.42 -16.00
C ARG A 165 27.68 -3.56 -15.40
N SER A 166 28.08 -3.73 -14.16
CA SER A 166 29.23 -2.98 -13.60
C SER A 166 29.96 -3.75 -12.50
N THR A 167 31.23 -4.01 -12.73
CA THR A 167 32.23 -4.52 -11.79
C THR A 167 32.32 -3.66 -10.54
N GLY A 168 32.06 -4.27 -9.36
CA GLY A 168 32.69 -3.96 -8.08
C GLY A 168 32.49 -2.57 -7.51
N GLU A 169 31.57 -2.46 -6.58
CA GLU A 169 31.66 -1.76 -5.31
C GLU A 169 30.29 -1.79 -4.64
N ASP A 170 30.25 -2.03 -3.35
CA ASP A 170 29.03 -2.10 -2.56
C ASP A 170 28.32 -0.71 -2.58
N LYS A 171 27.25 -0.59 -3.36
CA LYS A 171 26.52 0.66 -3.61
C LYS A 171 25.14 0.72 -2.94
N SER A 172 24.89 -0.13 -1.97
CA SER A 172 23.61 -0.15 -1.28
C SER A 172 23.26 1.18 -0.61
N GLU A 173 24.23 1.87 0.00
CA GLU A 173 24.05 3.22 0.56
C GLU A 173 23.80 4.29 -0.52
N GLU A 174 24.52 4.22 -1.65
CA GLU A 174 24.31 5.17 -2.77
C GLU A 174 22.95 4.99 -3.47
N ILE A 175 22.42 3.76 -3.51
CA ILE A 175 21.09 3.48 -4.08
C ILE A 175 19.99 4.01 -3.14
N PHE A 176 20.14 3.84 -1.84
CA PHE A 176 19.21 4.42 -0.85
C PHE A 176 19.21 5.96 -0.90
N ASP A 177 20.37 6.58 -0.98
CA ASP A 177 20.48 8.04 -1.12
C ASP A 177 19.93 8.53 -2.48
N SER A 178 20.15 7.78 -3.55
CA SER A 178 19.60 8.11 -4.89
C SER A 178 18.08 7.96 -4.97
N LEU A 179 17.50 7.01 -4.24
CA LEU A 179 16.03 6.86 -4.14
C LEU A 179 15.41 7.97 -3.28
N ARG A 180 16.13 8.46 -2.29
CA ARG A 180 15.70 9.55 -1.42
C ARG A 180 15.63 10.89 -2.15
N ASP A 181 16.49 11.09 -3.13
CA ASP A 181 16.62 12.33 -3.92
C ASP A 181 15.97 12.21 -5.33
N SER A 182 15.33 11.09 -5.66
CA SER A 182 14.70 10.91 -6.96
C SER A 182 13.26 11.41 -6.97
N ASP A 183 12.96 12.39 -7.82
CA ASP A 183 11.60 12.77 -8.18
C ASP A 183 11.00 11.67 -9.06
N LEU A 184 10.07 10.89 -8.52
CA LEU A 184 9.31 9.89 -9.26
C LEU A 184 8.02 10.55 -9.78
N GLU A 185 7.94 10.77 -11.09
CA GLU A 185 6.68 11.16 -11.72
C GLU A 185 5.75 9.93 -11.82
N ILE A 186 4.73 9.88 -10.97
CA ILE A 186 3.70 8.85 -11.02
C ILE A 186 2.52 9.35 -11.84
N ILE A 187 2.36 8.83 -13.06
CA ILE A 187 1.20 9.11 -13.90
C ILE A 187 0.16 8.01 -13.69
N ALA A 188 -0.88 8.30 -12.92
CA ALA A 188 -2.03 7.41 -12.78
C ALA A 188 -3.05 7.71 -13.90
N GLU A 189 -3.12 6.85 -14.92
CA GLU A 189 -4.13 6.94 -15.98
C GLU A 189 -5.39 6.18 -15.56
N LEU A 190 -6.38 6.92 -15.05
CA LEU A 190 -7.63 6.34 -14.52
C LEU A 190 -8.64 5.88 -15.59
N ALA A 191 -8.60 6.42 -16.80
CA ALA A 191 -9.37 5.94 -17.96
C ALA A 191 -8.92 6.59 -19.27
N ARG A 192 -8.95 5.82 -20.37
CA ARG A 192 -8.81 6.30 -21.73
C ARG A 192 -10.10 6.12 -22.51
N THR A 193 -10.80 7.19 -22.84
CA THR A 193 -12.00 7.14 -23.68
C THR A 193 -11.68 7.70 -25.06
N LYS A 194 -11.98 6.94 -26.11
CA LYS A 194 -11.98 7.45 -27.49
C LYS A 194 -13.32 8.06 -27.81
N ILE A 195 -13.37 9.37 -28.03
CA ILE A 195 -14.55 10.07 -28.54
C ILE A 195 -14.39 10.17 -30.05
N GLN A 196 -15.34 9.62 -30.82
CA GLN A 196 -15.45 9.92 -32.24
C GLN A 196 -16.24 11.23 -32.38
N LEU A 197 -15.59 12.23 -32.94
CA LEU A 197 -16.26 13.46 -33.39
C LEU A 197 -16.89 13.17 -34.75
N SER A 198 -18.21 13.24 -34.81
CA SER A 198 -19.00 13.21 -36.06
C SER A 198 -19.03 14.58 -36.70
#